data_89b4f90084e5cc32fa0cb58a4b3fa668
#
_entry.id   89b4f90084e5cc32fa0cb58a4b3fa668
#
_cell.length_a   1.000
_cell.length_b   1.000
_cell.length_c   1.000
_cell.angle_alpha   90.00
_cell.angle_beta   90.00
_cell.angle_gamma   90.00
#
_symmetry.space_group_name_H-M   'P 1'
#
loop_
_entity.id
_entity.type
_entity.pdbx_description
1 polymer ?
#
loop_
_entity_poly.entity_id
_entity_poly.type
_entity_poly.pdbx_seq_one_letter_code
_entity_poly.pdbx_strand_id
1 'polypeptide(L)'
;ERPAHLRQHRGPAAEQGFVVHGTMADPRWLDPTIDPNDRKPNWSFMGDPRMVNDAPAGLARFCTLRSWLSQWSYDLSGANGPACAKRISVPALVVGNTADDGCTPSHTNRIYEAIASSDKTKQLIQGATHYYFGQPDKLAAAVATVDGWLKERDFWD
;
A
#
# COMPACT_ATOMS: atom_id res chain seq x y z
N GLU A 1 -17.59 -1.51 12.81
CA GLU A 1 -17.91 -2.85 13.35
C GLU A 1 -17.05 -3.89 12.63
N ARG A 2 -16.39 -4.77 13.39
CA ARG A 2 -15.66 -5.90 12.79
C ARG A 2 -16.64 -6.79 12.05
N PRO A 3 -16.31 -7.26 10.85
CA PRO A 3 -17.17 -8.16 10.11
C PRO A 3 -17.62 -9.37 10.96
N ALA A 4 -18.88 -9.76 10.86
CA ALA A 4 -19.51 -10.77 11.72
C ALA A 4 -18.76 -12.12 11.72
N HIS A 5 -18.16 -12.51 10.58
CA HIS A 5 -17.41 -13.76 10.44
C HIS A 5 -16.10 -13.79 11.26
N LEU A 6 -15.45 -12.64 11.52
CA LEU A 6 -14.28 -12.60 12.42
C LEU A 6 -14.67 -12.89 13.88
N ARG A 7 -15.96 -12.73 14.21
CA ARG A 7 -16.51 -13.11 15.52
C ARG A 7 -16.78 -14.61 15.63
N GLN A 8 -17.04 -15.28 14.52
CA GLN A 8 -17.32 -16.72 14.49
C GLN A 8 -16.06 -17.59 14.61
N HIS A 9 -14.88 -17.06 14.25
CA HIS A 9 -13.60 -17.78 14.31
C HIS A 9 -12.82 -17.50 15.60
N ARG A 10 -13.48 -17.68 16.76
CA ARG A 10 -12.85 -17.52 18.08
C ARG A 10 -12.32 -18.81 18.70
N GLY A 11 -12.37 -19.91 17.97
CA GLY A 11 -11.87 -21.21 18.47
C GLY A 11 -10.35 -21.30 18.51
N PRO A 12 -9.79 -22.31 19.21
CA PRO A 12 -8.34 -22.53 19.30
C PRO A 12 -7.63 -22.63 17.95
N ALA A 13 -8.30 -23.14 16.92
CA ALA A 13 -7.76 -23.20 15.57
C ALA A 13 -7.46 -21.83 14.95
N ALA A 14 -8.17 -20.78 15.35
CA ALA A 14 -7.94 -19.42 14.83
C ALA A 14 -6.63 -18.80 15.33
N GLU A 15 -6.09 -19.31 16.43
CA GLU A 15 -4.83 -18.88 17.03
C GLU A 15 -3.65 -19.78 16.61
N GLN A 16 -3.92 -20.81 15.80
CA GLN A 16 -2.86 -21.66 15.28
C GLN A 16 -1.94 -20.85 14.37
N GLY A 17 -0.64 -20.87 14.68
CA GLY A 17 0.38 -20.24 13.85
C GLY A 17 0.74 -21.06 12.63
N PHE A 18 1.07 -20.40 11.54
CA PHE A 18 1.58 -21.03 10.34
C PHE A 18 2.57 -20.13 9.60
N VAL A 19 3.39 -20.77 8.76
CA VAL A 19 4.35 -20.06 7.92
C VAL A 19 3.68 -19.67 6.62
N VAL A 20 3.81 -18.39 6.25
CA VAL A 20 3.31 -17.85 4.99
C VAL A 20 4.47 -17.74 4.00
N HIS A 21 4.36 -18.43 2.89
CA HIS A 21 5.24 -18.26 1.74
C HIS A 21 4.55 -17.41 0.66
N GLY A 22 5.34 -16.74 -0.17
CA GLY A 22 4.79 -16.00 -1.29
C GLY A 22 4.04 -14.71 -0.91
N THR A 23 4.43 -14.03 0.17
CA THR A 23 3.86 -12.72 0.54
C THR A 23 4.06 -11.68 -0.57
N MET A 24 5.15 -11.80 -1.34
CA MET A 24 5.46 -10.96 -2.50
C MET A 24 5.15 -11.71 -3.81
N ALA A 25 3.99 -12.36 -3.88
CA ALA A 25 3.58 -13.18 -5.04
C ALA A 25 2.72 -12.43 -6.06
N ASP A 26 2.51 -11.13 -5.89
CA ASP A 26 1.75 -10.34 -6.87
C ASP A 26 2.49 -10.35 -8.22
N PRO A 27 1.83 -10.75 -9.31
CA PRO A 27 2.45 -10.86 -10.63
C PRO A 27 3.06 -9.53 -11.12
N ARG A 28 2.59 -8.39 -10.63
CA ARG A 28 3.16 -7.07 -10.96
C ARG A 28 4.64 -6.90 -10.58
N TRP A 29 5.12 -7.67 -9.62
CA TRP A 29 6.55 -7.68 -9.24
C TRP A 29 7.42 -8.42 -10.25
N LEU A 30 6.87 -9.41 -10.94
CA LEU A 30 7.59 -10.25 -11.88
C LEU A 30 7.38 -9.83 -13.34
N ASP A 31 6.23 -9.26 -13.65
CA ASP A 31 5.88 -8.80 -14.99
C ASP A 31 5.67 -7.27 -15.00
N PRO A 32 6.65 -6.50 -15.54
CA PRO A 32 6.55 -5.04 -15.59
C PRO A 32 5.48 -4.53 -16.57
N THR A 33 4.92 -5.38 -17.42
CA THR A 33 3.83 -4.99 -18.33
C THR A 33 2.48 -4.91 -17.62
N ILE A 34 2.36 -5.53 -16.45
CA ILE A 34 1.17 -5.43 -15.61
C ILE A 34 1.28 -4.18 -14.76
N ASP A 35 0.36 -3.22 -14.97
CA ASP A 35 0.32 -1.94 -14.28
C ASP A 35 1.66 -1.20 -14.36
N PRO A 36 2.10 -0.82 -15.58
CA PRO A 36 3.46 -0.34 -15.84
C PRO A 36 3.76 1.00 -15.17
N ASN A 37 4.97 1.13 -14.69
CA ASN A 37 5.56 2.36 -14.17
C ASN A 37 7.10 2.28 -14.29
N ASP A 38 7.82 3.25 -13.71
CA ASP A 38 9.29 3.33 -13.78
C ASP A 38 10.00 2.39 -12.77
N ARG A 39 9.29 1.46 -12.10
CA ARG A 39 9.90 0.54 -11.14
C ARG A 39 10.89 -0.41 -11.80
N LYS A 40 11.89 -0.81 -11.04
CA LYS A 40 12.86 -1.81 -11.48
C LYS A 40 12.15 -3.15 -11.75
N PRO A 41 12.32 -3.77 -12.92
CA PRO A 41 11.78 -5.09 -13.22
C PRO A 41 12.26 -6.16 -12.22
N ASN A 42 11.42 -7.14 -11.92
CA ASN A 42 11.69 -8.22 -10.94
C ASN A 42 12.14 -7.69 -9.57
N TRP A 43 11.49 -6.62 -9.11
CA TRP A 43 11.83 -5.96 -7.87
C TRP A 43 10.58 -5.52 -7.12
N SER A 44 10.65 -5.54 -5.81
CA SER A 44 9.62 -5.01 -4.90
C SER A 44 10.26 -4.08 -3.88
N PHE A 45 9.44 -3.35 -3.13
CA PHE A 45 9.91 -2.49 -2.02
C PHE A 45 10.71 -3.24 -0.95
N MET A 46 10.66 -4.58 -0.92
CA MET A 46 11.47 -5.44 -0.05
C MET A 46 12.67 -6.07 -0.76
N GLY A 47 12.85 -5.85 -2.05
CA GLY A 47 13.90 -6.46 -2.86
C GLY A 47 13.39 -7.44 -3.91
N ASP A 48 14.25 -8.35 -4.35
CA ASP A 48 13.87 -9.41 -5.28
C ASP A 48 12.77 -10.30 -4.67
N PRO A 49 11.58 -10.40 -5.27
CA PRO A 49 10.46 -11.16 -4.72
C PRO A 49 10.78 -12.65 -4.47
N ARG A 50 11.65 -13.25 -5.28
CA ARG A 50 12.04 -14.66 -5.11
C ARG A 50 12.84 -14.85 -3.84
N MET A 51 13.84 -13.99 -3.63
CA MET A 51 14.66 -14.03 -2.42
C MET A 51 13.84 -13.69 -1.17
N VAL A 52 12.98 -12.68 -1.26
CA VAL A 52 12.13 -12.27 -0.13
C VAL A 52 11.14 -13.37 0.26
N ASN A 53 10.55 -14.06 -0.71
CA ASN A 53 9.62 -15.15 -0.43
C ASN A 53 10.28 -16.38 0.20
N ASP A 54 11.54 -16.65 -0.12
CA ASP A 54 12.31 -17.79 0.41
C ASP A 54 13.03 -17.48 1.71
N ALA A 55 13.14 -16.20 2.09
CA ALA A 55 13.85 -15.82 3.31
C ALA A 55 13.19 -16.38 4.58
N PRO A 56 13.96 -16.70 5.62
CA PRO A 56 13.42 -17.22 6.88
C PRO A 56 12.61 -16.18 7.67
N ALA A 57 12.85 -14.89 7.41
CA ALA A 57 12.09 -13.78 7.97
C ALA A 57 11.53 -12.93 6.84
N GLY A 58 10.42 -12.22 7.08
CA GLY A 58 9.79 -11.35 6.12
C GLY A 58 8.41 -10.92 6.56
N LEU A 59 7.78 -10.06 5.76
CA LEU A 59 6.46 -9.54 6.05
C LEU A 59 5.43 -10.68 6.15
N ALA A 60 4.76 -10.78 7.30
CA ALA A 60 3.79 -11.83 7.63
C ALA A 60 4.34 -13.27 7.46
N ARG A 61 5.66 -13.48 7.60
CA ARG A 61 6.29 -14.82 7.45
C ARG A 61 5.70 -15.85 8.39
N PHE A 62 5.38 -15.45 9.62
CA PHE A 62 4.69 -16.27 10.59
C PHE A 62 3.51 -15.49 11.18
N CYS A 63 2.32 -16.06 11.14
CA CYS A 63 1.13 -15.42 11.68
C CYS A 63 0.09 -16.45 12.11
N THR A 64 -0.88 -16.03 12.91
CA THR A 64 -2.06 -16.85 13.17
C THR A 64 -3.08 -16.73 12.04
N LEU A 65 -3.95 -17.72 11.89
CA LEU A 65 -5.03 -17.67 10.89
C LEU A 65 -5.90 -16.41 11.08
N ARG A 66 -6.21 -16.04 12.30
CA ARG A 66 -6.97 -14.82 12.61
C ARG A 66 -6.27 -13.56 12.13
N SER A 67 -4.97 -13.44 12.42
CA SER A 67 -4.16 -12.29 11.99
C SER A 67 -4.08 -12.23 10.46
N TRP A 68 -3.85 -13.38 9.83
CA TRP A 68 -3.79 -13.46 8.37
C TRP A 68 -5.10 -13.03 7.71
N LEU A 69 -6.24 -13.56 8.17
CA LEU A 69 -7.56 -13.18 7.65
C LEU A 69 -7.86 -11.69 7.85
N SER A 70 -7.45 -11.11 8.98
CA SER A 70 -7.69 -9.69 9.28
C SER A 70 -6.89 -8.74 8.40
N GLN A 71 -5.69 -9.14 7.95
CA GLN A 71 -4.77 -8.25 7.22
C GLN A 71 -4.70 -8.57 5.73
N TRP A 72 -4.72 -9.85 5.36
CA TRP A 72 -4.35 -10.30 4.02
C TRP A 72 -5.51 -10.91 3.22
N SER A 73 -6.61 -11.26 3.86
CA SER A 73 -7.76 -11.77 3.11
C SER A 73 -8.38 -10.65 2.29
N TYR A 74 -8.57 -10.90 1.00
CA TYR A 74 -9.22 -9.96 0.11
C TYR A 74 -10.66 -9.64 0.55
N ASP A 75 -11.39 -10.67 1.02
CA ASP A 75 -12.81 -10.53 1.39
C ASP A 75 -13.01 -10.08 2.84
N LEU A 76 -12.07 -10.44 3.73
CA LEU A 76 -12.26 -10.34 5.17
C LEU A 76 -11.46 -9.21 5.83
N SER A 77 -10.48 -8.68 5.12
CA SER A 77 -9.69 -7.55 5.60
C SER A 77 -10.52 -6.25 5.58
N GLY A 78 -10.42 -5.48 6.66
CA GLY A 78 -10.96 -4.11 6.71
C GLY A 78 -10.12 -3.09 5.93
N ALA A 79 -9.01 -3.50 5.34
CA ALA A 79 -8.04 -2.63 4.67
C ALA A 79 -8.35 -2.44 3.16
N ASN A 80 -9.62 -2.38 2.79
CA ASN A 80 -10.01 -2.07 1.42
C ASN A 80 -9.90 -0.56 1.17
N GLY A 81 -8.76 -0.11 0.63
CA GLY A 81 -8.46 1.30 0.39
C GLY A 81 -9.54 2.05 -0.38
N PRO A 82 -9.98 1.59 -1.56
CA PRO A 82 -11.04 2.25 -2.32
C PRO A 82 -12.38 2.33 -1.58
N ALA A 83 -12.77 1.26 -0.88
CA ALA A 83 -14.02 1.27 -0.09
C ALA A 83 -13.93 2.24 1.10
N CYS A 84 -12.78 2.36 1.72
CA CYS A 84 -12.54 3.33 2.80
C CYS A 84 -12.48 4.76 2.26
N ALA A 85 -11.84 4.98 1.12
CA ALA A 85 -11.68 6.29 0.48
C ALA A 85 -13.02 6.95 0.13
N LYS A 86 -14.04 6.17 -0.19
CA LYS A 86 -15.42 6.68 -0.43
C LYS A 86 -16.03 7.43 0.76
N ARG A 87 -15.45 7.31 1.95
CA ARG A 87 -15.91 7.99 3.17
C ARG A 87 -15.08 9.23 3.51
N ILE A 88 -14.05 9.54 2.74
CA ILE A 88 -13.22 10.73 2.93
C ILE A 88 -13.95 11.92 2.31
N SER A 89 -14.45 12.81 3.15
CA SER A 89 -15.19 14.02 2.76
C SER A 89 -14.43 15.31 3.05
N VAL A 90 -13.28 15.21 3.68
CA VAL A 90 -12.36 16.34 3.97
C VAL A 90 -11.38 16.55 2.82
N PRO A 91 -10.68 17.70 2.73
CA PRO A 91 -9.61 17.91 1.76
C PRO A 91 -8.60 16.75 1.79
N ALA A 92 -8.18 16.29 0.62
CA ALA A 92 -7.34 15.10 0.50
C ALA A 92 -6.22 15.28 -0.54
N LEU A 93 -4.99 14.97 -0.14
CA LEU A 93 -3.84 14.87 -1.04
C LEU A 93 -3.44 13.39 -1.20
N VAL A 94 -3.33 12.96 -2.44
CA VAL A 94 -2.77 11.66 -2.80
C VAL A 94 -1.44 11.88 -3.50
N VAL A 95 -0.35 11.45 -2.86
CA VAL A 95 0.98 11.49 -3.45
C VAL A 95 1.32 10.10 -3.98
N GLY A 96 1.64 10.03 -5.27
CA GLY A 96 2.11 8.81 -5.92
C GLY A 96 3.57 8.96 -6.37
N ASN A 97 4.28 7.85 -6.45
CA ASN A 97 5.65 7.79 -6.92
C ASN A 97 5.72 7.03 -8.24
N THR A 98 6.37 7.58 -9.27
CA THR A 98 6.32 6.95 -10.60
C THR A 98 7.19 5.70 -10.72
N ALA A 99 8.19 5.53 -9.85
CA ALA A 99 8.98 4.30 -9.75
C ALA A 99 8.61 3.47 -8.51
N ASP A 100 7.37 3.61 -8.02
CA ASP A 100 6.91 2.90 -6.84
C ASP A 100 6.93 1.38 -7.07
N ASP A 101 7.66 0.69 -6.22
CA ASP A 101 7.86 -0.75 -6.20
C ASP A 101 7.03 -1.44 -5.08
N GLY A 102 6.12 -0.69 -4.46
CA GLY A 102 5.13 -1.13 -3.47
C GLY A 102 3.69 -0.86 -3.91
N CYS A 103 3.38 0.40 -4.25
CA CYS A 103 2.07 0.86 -4.69
C CYS A 103 2.11 1.25 -6.17
N THR A 104 1.75 0.32 -7.06
CA THR A 104 1.70 0.54 -8.49
C THR A 104 0.60 1.55 -8.89
N PRO A 105 0.63 2.14 -10.10
CA PRO A 105 -0.27 3.23 -10.49
C PRO A 105 -1.76 2.96 -10.28
N SER A 106 -2.21 1.72 -10.51
CA SER A 106 -3.62 1.37 -10.32
C SER A 106 -4.08 1.52 -8.88
N HIS A 107 -3.21 1.28 -7.89
CA HIS A 107 -3.54 1.48 -6.47
C HIS A 107 -3.78 2.96 -6.16
N THR A 108 -2.84 3.82 -6.56
CA THR A 108 -2.93 5.27 -6.36
C THR A 108 -4.15 5.86 -7.06
N ASN A 109 -4.38 5.45 -8.32
CA ASN A 109 -5.51 5.94 -9.11
C ASN A 109 -6.85 5.52 -8.51
N ARG A 110 -7.01 4.24 -8.16
CA ARG A 110 -8.26 3.72 -7.57
C ARG A 110 -8.60 4.37 -6.25
N ILE A 111 -7.59 4.68 -5.41
CA ILE A 111 -7.82 5.40 -4.16
C ILE A 111 -8.24 6.83 -4.45
N TYR A 112 -7.50 7.55 -5.29
CA TYR A 112 -7.82 8.93 -5.67
C TYR A 112 -9.22 9.06 -6.27
N GLU A 113 -9.57 8.20 -7.20
CA GLU A 113 -10.89 8.20 -7.85
C GLU A 113 -12.01 7.94 -6.83
N ALA A 114 -11.77 7.06 -5.86
CA ALA A 114 -12.76 6.68 -4.87
C ALA A 114 -13.00 7.73 -3.78
N ILE A 115 -12.07 8.68 -3.53
CA ILE A 115 -12.24 9.74 -2.53
C ILE A 115 -13.49 10.55 -2.85
N ALA A 116 -14.40 10.67 -1.86
CA ALA A 116 -15.68 11.37 -2.02
C ALA A 116 -15.54 12.90 -1.98
N SER A 117 -14.48 13.43 -1.38
CA SER A 117 -14.23 14.87 -1.33
C SER A 117 -14.10 15.45 -2.74
N SER A 118 -14.72 16.61 -2.95
CA SER A 118 -14.51 17.44 -4.16
C SER A 118 -13.17 18.19 -4.11
N ASP A 119 -12.66 18.50 -2.92
CA ASP A 119 -11.32 19.07 -2.72
C ASP A 119 -10.32 17.91 -2.57
N LYS A 120 -9.89 17.39 -3.71
CA LYS A 120 -8.87 16.34 -3.77
C LYS A 120 -7.83 16.62 -4.83
N THR A 121 -6.58 16.43 -4.46
CA THR A 121 -5.42 16.65 -5.33
C THR A 121 -4.63 15.35 -5.48
N LYS A 122 -4.12 15.07 -6.69
CA LYS A 122 -3.16 14.00 -6.92
C LYS A 122 -1.87 14.60 -7.47
N GLN A 123 -0.75 14.26 -6.83
CA GLN A 123 0.59 14.67 -7.24
C GLN A 123 1.48 13.45 -7.44
N LEU A 124 2.37 13.52 -8.45
CA LEU A 124 3.31 12.43 -8.75
C LEU A 124 4.75 12.92 -8.57
N ILE A 125 5.53 12.15 -7.81
CA ILE A 125 6.97 12.38 -7.65
C ILE A 125 7.72 11.51 -8.68
N GLN A 126 8.28 12.15 -9.67
CA GLN A 126 8.94 11.47 -10.79
C GLN A 126 10.18 10.71 -10.36
N GLY A 127 10.27 9.43 -10.73
CA GLY A 127 11.39 8.53 -10.45
C GLY A 127 11.54 8.14 -8.98
N ALA A 128 10.61 8.53 -8.09
CA ALA A 128 10.65 8.14 -6.69
C ALA A 128 10.22 6.68 -6.51
N THR A 129 10.96 5.94 -5.67
CA THR A 129 10.61 4.60 -5.20
C THR A 129 9.72 4.67 -3.95
N HIS A 130 9.20 3.53 -3.48
CA HIS A 130 8.26 3.47 -2.35
C HIS A 130 8.78 4.15 -1.07
N TYR A 131 10.03 3.91 -0.71
CA TYR A 131 10.65 4.43 0.51
C TYR A 131 11.64 5.58 0.29
N TYR A 132 11.78 6.08 -0.92
CA TYR A 132 12.78 7.10 -1.26
C TYR A 132 14.22 6.71 -0.88
N PHE A 133 14.51 5.41 -0.80
CA PHE A 133 15.82 4.93 -0.36
C PHE A 133 16.91 5.38 -1.32
N GLY A 134 17.92 6.09 -0.79
CA GLY A 134 18.98 6.69 -1.62
C GLY A 134 18.54 7.86 -2.51
N GLN A 135 17.36 8.43 -2.30
CA GLN A 135 16.76 9.49 -3.13
C GLN A 135 16.40 10.73 -2.29
N PRO A 136 17.35 11.42 -1.65
CA PRO A 136 17.07 12.55 -0.76
C PRO A 136 16.38 13.73 -1.48
N ASP A 137 16.69 13.96 -2.76
CA ASP A 137 16.06 14.97 -3.61
C ASP A 137 14.58 14.65 -3.89
N LYS A 138 14.24 13.38 -4.09
CA LYS A 138 12.85 12.95 -4.27
C LYS A 138 12.04 13.04 -2.97
N LEU A 139 12.67 12.68 -1.86
CA LEU A 139 12.07 12.87 -0.55
C LEU A 139 11.80 14.35 -0.28
N ALA A 140 12.78 15.22 -0.55
CA ALA A 140 12.59 16.66 -0.41
C ALA A 140 11.46 17.20 -1.27
N ALA A 141 11.33 16.72 -2.52
CA ALA A 141 10.23 17.08 -3.40
C ALA A 141 8.86 16.61 -2.87
N ALA A 142 8.79 15.41 -2.30
CA ALA A 142 7.57 14.91 -1.68
C ALA A 142 7.17 15.74 -0.45
N VAL A 143 8.14 16.07 0.40
CA VAL A 143 7.92 16.95 1.58
C VAL A 143 7.43 18.32 1.14
N ALA A 144 8.08 18.95 0.15
CA ALA A 144 7.66 20.24 -0.37
C ALA A 144 6.24 20.21 -0.97
N THR A 145 5.88 19.09 -1.63
CA THR A 145 4.51 18.88 -2.15
C THR A 145 3.48 18.89 -1.03
N VAL A 146 3.76 18.17 0.06
CA VAL A 146 2.85 18.10 1.22
C VAL A 146 2.76 19.46 1.93
N ASP A 147 3.91 20.09 2.18
CA ASP A 147 4.00 21.39 2.83
C ASP A 147 3.23 22.46 2.04
N GLY A 148 3.47 22.55 0.73
CA GLY A 148 2.76 23.49 -0.14
C GLY A 148 1.25 23.26 -0.14
N TRP A 149 0.80 22.01 -0.24
CA TRP A 149 -0.62 21.67 -0.23
C TRP A 149 -1.31 22.06 1.10
N LEU A 150 -0.61 21.88 2.22
CA LEU A 150 -1.13 22.25 3.54
C LEU A 150 -1.20 23.78 3.73
N LYS A 151 -0.18 24.50 3.27
CA LYS A 151 -0.15 25.98 3.31
C LYS A 151 -1.24 26.60 2.44
N GLU A 152 -1.48 26.07 1.27
CA GLU A 152 -2.59 26.53 0.38
C GLU A 152 -3.97 26.42 1.05
N ARG A 153 -4.10 25.66 2.13
CA ARG A 153 -5.35 25.44 2.87
C ARG A 153 -5.33 25.96 4.30
N ASP A 154 -4.36 26.81 4.60
CA ASP A 154 -4.20 27.45 5.93
C ASP A 154 -4.17 26.45 7.10
N PHE A 155 -3.61 25.23 6.88
CA PHE A 155 -3.45 24.24 7.95
C PHE A 155 -2.29 24.61 8.90
N TRP A 156 -1.31 25.35 8.41
CA TRP A 156 -0.27 26.02 9.19
C TRP A 156 0.37 27.18 8.42
N ASP A 157 1.03 28.08 9.17
CA ASP A 157 1.76 29.23 8.64
C ASP A 157 3.09 28.84 7.96
#